data_3aec18c0406832a24c320163d15c69d4
#
_entry.id   3aec18c0406832a24c320163d15c69d4
#
_cell.length_a   1.000
_cell.length_b   1.000
_cell.length_c   1.000
_cell.angle_alpha   90.00
_cell.angle_beta   90.00
_cell.angle_gamma   90.00
#
_symmetry.space_group_name_H-M   'P 1'
#
loop_
_entity.id
_entity.type
_entity.pdbx_description
1 polymer ?
#
loop_
_entity_poly.entity_id
_entity_poly.type
_entity_poly.pdbx_seq_one_letter_code
_entity_poly.pdbx_strand_id
1 'polypeptide(L)'
;MSPRPRTARRRGRAVAPGPRMSPRDLVSEAFAGLLARPARVLLTVLGTVIGVGALVATLGLSKTASNQIVGHFDALEATDIVVSPSVRAGGARSAVLPWDAEARLRRLNGVVAAGTLADVDVRGALVRSVPINDPLAAGATQLPMKAVSPGVFRAVHAELSAGRVFDAGHSRRADRVVVLGVNAARRVGISRVDQQPAIFIGDRLYVVIGILAGVRRQPTLLGAVIMPEGTARREFGLASPALAQVETRIGAVDLIARQAPVALSPSDPKLLKVAAPPDPRELRGEVKNDLNALFLLLGGVSLLVGAIGIANVTLVSVLERVGEIGLRRALGAGRQHIAGQFLFESTAMGLAGGVIGASAGTLVIVAVSAANTWTPVLDPWVPLGAPLLGALIGLLSGTYPALRAAALEPVEALRAGT
;
A
#
# COMPACT_ATOMS: atom_id res chain seq x y z
N MET A 1 64.83 -50.96 -67.35
CA MET A 1 64.61 -50.63 -65.90
C MET A 1 64.57 -49.13 -65.76
N SER A 2 63.43 -48.53 -65.78
CA SER A 2 63.21 -47.07 -65.60
C SER A 2 62.80 -46.76 -64.18
N PRO A 3 63.32 -45.77 -63.48
CA PRO A 3 62.88 -45.39 -62.16
C PRO A 3 61.62 -44.45 -62.21
N ARG A 4 60.64 -44.73 -61.40
CA ARG A 4 59.37 -43.95 -61.20
C ARG A 4 59.68 -42.66 -60.42
N PRO A 5 59.00 -41.52 -60.73
CA PRO A 5 59.17 -40.27 -59.97
C PRO A 5 58.38 -40.35 -58.66
N ARG A 6 59.06 -39.89 -57.57
CA ARG A 6 58.42 -39.72 -56.22
C ARG A 6 57.57 -38.46 -56.24
N THR A 7 56.28 -38.69 -55.96
CA THR A 7 55.28 -37.60 -55.71
C THR A 7 55.62 -36.89 -54.40
N ALA A 8 55.98 -35.62 -54.45
CA ALA A 8 56.16 -34.76 -53.30
C ALA A 8 54.78 -34.41 -52.68
N ARG A 9 54.54 -34.90 -51.47
CA ARG A 9 53.41 -34.54 -50.63
C ARG A 9 53.48 -33.06 -50.28
N ARG A 10 52.61 -32.19 -50.86
CA ARG A 10 52.39 -30.79 -50.38
C ARG A 10 51.89 -30.85 -48.97
N ARG A 11 52.73 -30.47 -47.97
CA ARG A 11 52.30 -30.17 -46.60
C ARG A 11 51.42 -28.94 -46.69
N GLY A 12 50.12 -29.11 -46.32
CA GLY A 12 49.18 -28.00 -46.13
C GLY A 12 49.76 -27.06 -45.06
N ARG A 13 50.00 -25.83 -45.44
CA ARG A 13 50.37 -24.75 -44.52
C ARG A 13 49.22 -24.53 -43.58
N ALA A 14 49.35 -24.91 -42.31
CA ALA A 14 48.42 -24.56 -41.27
C ALA A 14 48.30 -23.01 -41.20
N VAL A 15 47.13 -22.52 -41.50
CA VAL A 15 46.81 -21.07 -41.32
C VAL A 15 46.95 -20.78 -39.85
N ALA A 16 47.91 -19.95 -39.47
CA ALA A 16 48.09 -19.47 -38.11
C ALA A 16 46.78 -18.81 -37.64
N PRO A 17 46.30 -19.09 -36.42
CA PRO A 17 45.13 -18.40 -35.90
C PRO A 17 45.46 -16.90 -35.84
N GLY A 18 44.62 -16.11 -36.53
CA GLY A 18 44.74 -14.64 -36.55
C GLY A 18 44.81 -14.04 -35.14
N PRO A 19 45.38 -12.86 -34.96
CA PRO A 19 45.56 -12.22 -33.65
C PRO A 19 44.22 -12.11 -32.95
N ARG A 20 44.08 -12.80 -31.81
CA ARG A 20 42.91 -12.68 -30.93
C ARG A 20 43.01 -11.35 -30.21
N MET A 21 42.11 -10.40 -30.49
CA MET A 21 41.96 -9.18 -29.70
C MET A 21 41.76 -9.55 -28.23
N SER A 22 42.57 -8.96 -27.35
CA SER A 22 42.39 -9.13 -25.91
C SER A 22 41.13 -8.41 -25.44
N PRO A 23 40.38 -8.93 -24.43
CA PRO A 23 39.26 -8.23 -23.87
C PRO A 23 39.58 -6.80 -23.40
N ARG A 24 40.85 -6.57 -22.99
CA ARG A 24 41.32 -5.24 -22.58
C ARG A 24 41.42 -4.27 -23.76
N ASP A 25 41.80 -4.74 -24.93
CA ASP A 25 41.89 -3.91 -26.14
C ASP A 25 40.48 -3.49 -26.60
N LEU A 26 39.51 -4.39 -26.53
CA LEU A 26 38.09 -4.09 -26.81
C LEU A 26 37.53 -3.00 -25.87
N VAL A 27 37.86 -3.08 -24.58
CA VAL A 27 37.40 -2.09 -23.59
C VAL A 27 38.04 -0.72 -23.85
N SER A 28 39.37 -0.67 -24.08
CA SER A 28 40.06 0.60 -24.33
C SER A 28 39.62 1.27 -25.62
N GLU A 29 39.30 0.50 -26.65
CA GLU A 29 38.86 1.00 -27.94
C GLU A 29 37.41 1.50 -27.88
N ALA A 30 36.53 0.82 -27.14
CA ALA A 30 35.16 1.27 -26.89
C ALA A 30 35.11 2.58 -26.09
N PHE A 31 35.98 2.72 -25.07
CA PHE A 31 36.08 3.99 -24.32
C PHE A 31 36.63 5.14 -25.19
N ALA A 32 37.59 4.89 -26.04
CA ALA A 32 38.12 5.89 -26.96
C ALA A 32 37.03 6.33 -27.96
N GLY A 33 36.23 5.39 -28.46
CA GLY A 33 35.10 5.68 -29.34
C GLY A 33 34.00 6.53 -28.69
N LEU A 34 33.68 6.27 -27.41
CA LEU A 34 32.72 7.05 -26.63
C LEU A 34 33.18 8.49 -26.38
N LEU A 35 34.48 8.69 -26.12
CA LEU A 35 35.07 10.01 -25.87
C LEU A 35 35.25 10.86 -27.12
N ALA A 36 35.27 10.26 -28.31
CA ALA A 36 35.47 10.98 -29.56
C ALA A 36 34.33 11.95 -29.92
N ARG A 37 33.08 11.69 -29.45
CA ARG A 37 31.88 12.53 -29.73
C ARG A 37 30.96 12.66 -28.53
N PRO A 38 31.36 13.43 -27.51
CA PRO A 38 30.68 13.46 -26.20
C PRO A 38 29.24 13.95 -26.27
N ALA A 39 28.91 14.93 -27.11
CA ALA A 39 27.56 15.47 -27.22
C ALA A 39 26.54 14.42 -27.70
N ARG A 40 26.92 13.55 -28.64
CA ARG A 40 26.01 12.51 -29.15
C ARG A 40 25.83 11.39 -28.13
N VAL A 41 26.90 10.96 -27.48
CA VAL A 41 26.84 9.96 -26.39
C VAL A 41 25.97 10.48 -25.27
N LEU A 42 26.11 11.75 -24.89
CA LEU A 42 25.33 12.37 -23.83
C LEU A 42 23.82 12.38 -24.14
N LEU A 43 23.44 12.75 -25.38
CA LEU A 43 22.02 12.72 -25.81
C LEU A 43 21.45 11.31 -25.81
N THR A 44 22.24 10.31 -26.17
CA THR A 44 21.81 8.90 -26.20
C THR A 44 21.66 8.34 -24.79
N VAL A 45 22.66 8.59 -23.95
CA VAL A 45 22.66 8.17 -22.55
C VAL A 45 21.53 8.88 -21.79
N LEU A 46 21.19 10.13 -22.14
CA LEU A 46 20.08 10.87 -21.53
C LEU A 46 18.74 10.13 -21.67
N GLY A 47 18.47 9.53 -22.82
CA GLY A 47 17.25 8.73 -23.01
C GLY A 47 17.17 7.53 -22.06
N THR A 48 18.27 6.81 -21.90
CA THR A 48 18.35 5.69 -20.94
C THR A 48 18.37 6.17 -19.49
N VAL A 49 19.00 7.29 -19.18
CA VAL A 49 18.98 7.91 -17.85
C VAL A 49 17.55 8.27 -17.45
N ILE A 50 16.80 8.92 -18.34
CA ILE A 50 15.42 9.28 -18.07
C ILE A 50 14.56 8.02 -17.91
N GLY A 51 14.71 7.03 -18.79
CA GLY A 51 13.93 5.79 -18.73
C GLY A 51 14.18 4.98 -17.46
N VAL A 52 15.43 4.72 -17.14
CA VAL A 52 15.81 3.98 -15.93
C VAL A 52 15.55 4.81 -14.67
N GLY A 53 15.83 6.11 -14.70
CA GLY A 53 15.57 7.02 -13.59
C GLY A 53 14.08 7.14 -13.26
N ALA A 54 13.24 7.27 -14.28
CA ALA A 54 11.79 7.27 -14.10
C ALA A 54 11.30 5.94 -13.50
N LEU A 55 11.79 4.80 -13.98
CA LEU A 55 11.44 3.49 -13.43
C LEU A 55 11.82 3.38 -11.94
N VAL A 56 13.06 3.73 -11.58
CA VAL A 56 13.54 3.69 -10.20
C VAL A 56 12.76 4.66 -9.31
N ALA A 57 12.60 5.91 -9.75
CA ALA A 57 11.85 6.92 -9.00
C ALA A 57 10.42 6.49 -8.73
N THR A 58 9.77 5.93 -9.72
CA THR A 58 8.38 5.50 -9.64
C THR A 58 8.19 4.33 -8.69
N LEU A 59 9.01 3.27 -8.82
CA LEU A 59 8.95 2.12 -7.91
C LEU A 59 9.25 2.54 -6.47
N GLY A 60 10.23 3.41 -6.26
CA GLY A 60 10.59 3.90 -4.93
C GLY A 60 9.56 4.84 -4.32
N LEU A 61 8.99 5.78 -5.10
CA LEU A 61 7.94 6.68 -4.63
C LEU A 61 6.64 5.92 -4.35
N SER A 62 6.25 4.97 -5.19
CA SER A 62 5.08 4.11 -4.95
C SER A 62 5.21 3.37 -3.62
N LYS A 63 6.37 2.81 -3.33
CA LYS A 63 6.64 2.09 -2.08
C LYS A 63 6.68 3.04 -0.87
N THR A 64 7.30 4.20 -1.02
CA THR A 64 7.37 5.24 0.03
C THR A 64 5.97 5.77 0.35
N ALA A 65 5.18 6.14 -0.66
CA ALA A 65 3.80 6.62 -0.48
C ALA A 65 2.90 5.54 0.15
N SER A 66 3.00 4.29 -0.30
CA SER A 66 2.27 3.15 0.28
C SER A 66 2.58 2.99 1.76
N ASN A 67 3.84 3.16 2.16
CA ASN A 67 4.25 3.03 3.56
C ASN A 67 3.74 4.21 4.42
N GLN A 68 3.66 5.40 3.83
CA GLN A 68 3.17 6.60 4.51
C GLN A 68 1.65 6.55 4.73
N ILE A 69 0.89 6.14 3.71
CA ILE A 69 -0.58 5.95 3.81
C ILE A 69 -0.91 4.98 4.94
N VAL A 70 -0.08 3.94 5.12
CA VAL A 70 -0.24 2.96 6.20
C VAL A 70 0.04 3.53 7.59
N GLY A 71 0.98 4.45 7.70
CA GLY A 71 1.27 5.13 8.97
C GLY A 71 0.15 6.08 9.42
N HIS A 72 -0.68 6.55 8.48
CA HIS A 72 -1.83 7.44 8.75
C HIS A 72 -3.17 6.70 8.90
N PHE A 73 -3.29 5.45 8.45
CA PHE A 73 -4.41 4.60 8.87
C PHE A 73 -4.27 4.40 10.37
N ASP A 74 -5.10 5.12 11.09
CA ASP A 74 -5.12 5.17 12.55
C ASP A 74 -5.03 3.74 13.07
N ALA A 75 -4.00 3.46 13.87
CA ALA A 75 -3.85 2.18 14.56
C ALA A 75 -5.13 1.79 15.33
N LEU A 76 -5.99 2.76 15.58
CA LEU A 76 -7.31 2.66 16.20
C LEU A 76 -8.36 2.05 15.27
N GLU A 77 -8.39 2.39 13.99
CA GLU A 77 -9.31 1.74 13.03
C GLU A 77 -8.91 0.29 12.78
N ALA A 78 -7.60 0.03 12.72
CA ALA A 78 -7.06 -1.31 12.53
C ALA A 78 -7.26 -2.26 13.73
N THR A 79 -7.87 -1.80 14.83
CA THR A 79 -8.11 -2.59 16.05
C THR A 79 -9.59 -2.75 16.37
N ASP A 80 -10.47 -2.30 15.49
CA ASP A 80 -11.92 -2.28 15.72
C ASP A 80 -12.62 -3.52 15.15
N ILE A 81 -13.45 -4.16 15.94
CA ILE A 81 -14.31 -5.27 15.50
C ILE A 81 -15.73 -5.04 16.05
N VAL A 82 -16.70 -5.17 15.16
CA VAL A 82 -18.12 -5.16 15.54
C VAL A 82 -18.71 -6.53 15.23
N VAL A 83 -19.28 -7.18 16.24
CA VAL A 83 -19.97 -8.46 16.10
C VAL A 83 -21.47 -8.22 16.26
N SER A 84 -22.26 -8.60 15.29
CA SER A 84 -23.70 -8.45 15.30
C SER A 84 -24.41 -9.70 14.79
N PRO A 85 -25.65 -9.98 15.21
CA PRO A 85 -26.46 -11.03 14.61
C PRO A 85 -26.69 -10.79 13.12
N SER A 86 -26.60 -11.85 12.30
CA SER A 86 -27.00 -11.79 10.90
C SER A 86 -28.51 -11.50 10.80
N VAL A 87 -28.90 -10.73 9.79
CA VAL A 87 -30.30 -10.42 9.53
C VAL A 87 -30.81 -11.37 8.45
N ARG A 88 -31.92 -12.08 8.70
CA ARG A 88 -32.59 -12.92 7.71
C ARG A 88 -33.40 -12.07 6.73
N ALA A 89 -33.72 -12.62 5.57
CA ALA A 89 -34.72 -12.06 4.68
C ALA A 89 -36.04 -11.89 5.47
N GLY A 90 -36.53 -10.63 5.62
CA GLY A 90 -37.66 -10.29 6.49
C GLY A 90 -37.32 -9.52 7.76
N GLY A 91 -36.04 -9.15 7.98
CA GLY A 91 -35.61 -8.25 9.06
C GLY A 91 -35.43 -8.90 10.44
N ALA A 92 -35.77 -10.19 10.59
CA ALA A 92 -35.58 -10.91 11.86
C ALA A 92 -34.10 -11.24 12.09
N ARG A 93 -33.63 -11.05 13.33
CA ARG A 93 -32.23 -11.45 13.71
C ARG A 93 -32.12 -12.96 13.73
N SER A 94 -31.02 -13.46 13.18
CA SER A 94 -30.75 -14.91 13.11
C SER A 94 -30.33 -15.52 14.44
N ALA A 95 -29.75 -14.70 15.33
CA ALA A 95 -29.25 -15.11 16.62
C ALA A 95 -29.46 -14.01 17.67
N VAL A 96 -29.29 -14.37 18.92
CA VAL A 96 -29.36 -13.48 20.07
C VAL A 96 -27.97 -13.41 20.70
N LEU A 97 -27.45 -12.21 20.91
CA LEU A 97 -26.20 -12.06 21.66
C LEU A 97 -26.43 -12.33 23.15
N PRO A 98 -25.58 -13.12 23.78
CA PRO A 98 -25.71 -13.41 25.21
C PRO A 98 -25.40 -12.18 26.07
N TRP A 99 -26.06 -12.08 27.23
CA TRP A 99 -25.83 -10.98 28.16
C TRP A 99 -24.44 -10.94 28.77
N ASP A 100 -23.74 -12.06 28.78
CA ASP A 100 -22.35 -12.20 29.23
C ASP A 100 -21.34 -12.03 28.08
N ALA A 101 -21.78 -11.50 26.93
CA ALA A 101 -20.93 -11.32 25.74
C ALA A 101 -19.65 -10.53 26.03
N GLU A 102 -19.74 -9.42 26.80
CA GLU A 102 -18.57 -8.67 27.25
C GLU A 102 -17.55 -9.57 27.95
N ALA A 103 -18.01 -10.38 28.93
CA ALA A 103 -17.14 -11.25 29.70
C ALA A 103 -16.50 -12.36 28.86
N ARG A 104 -17.26 -12.93 27.90
CA ARG A 104 -16.73 -13.95 26.96
C ARG A 104 -15.66 -13.38 26.05
N LEU A 105 -15.92 -12.22 25.45
CA LEU A 105 -14.99 -11.55 24.53
C LEU A 105 -13.71 -11.13 25.24
N ARG A 106 -13.78 -10.61 26.45
CA ARG A 106 -12.61 -10.20 27.23
C ARG A 106 -11.69 -11.35 27.64
N ARG A 107 -12.14 -12.61 27.57
CA ARG A 107 -11.30 -13.80 27.81
C ARG A 107 -10.45 -14.17 26.60
N LEU A 108 -10.75 -13.64 25.43
CA LEU A 108 -9.96 -13.92 24.22
C LEU A 108 -8.62 -13.20 24.28
N ASN A 109 -7.54 -13.95 24.02
CA ASN A 109 -6.20 -13.36 24.00
C ASN A 109 -6.05 -12.42 22.79
N GLY A 110 -5.79 -11.15 23.05
CA GLY A 110 -5.71 -10.12 22.02
C GLY A 110 -6.82 -9.09 22.11
N VAL A 111 -7.86 -9.31 22.92
CA VAL A 111 -8.89 -8.30 23.22
C VAL A 111 -8.39 -7.35 24.31
N VAL A 112 -8.45 -6.05 24.04
CA VAL A 112 -8.10 -4.95 24.94
C VAL A 112 -9.31 -4.50 25.74
N ALA A 113 -10.43 -4.28 25.04
CA ALA A 113 -11.71 -3.90 25.60
C ALA A 113 -12.86 -4.51 24.77
N ALA A 114 -13.95 -4.80 25.42
CA ALA A 114 -15.18 -5.23 24.75
C ALA A 114 -16.38 -4.75 25.53
N GLY A 115 -17.49 -4.56 24.84
CA GLY A 115 -18.77 -4.25 25.46
C GLY A 115 -19.92 -4.41 24.49
N THR A 116 -21.13 -4.47 25.01
CA THR A 116 -22.37 -4.64 24.25
C THR A 116 -23.15 -3.35 24.13
N LEU A 117 -23.86 -3.18 23.03
CA LEU A 117 -24.69 -2.02 22.76
C LEU A 117 -26.01 -2.46 22.12
N ALA A 118 -27.11 -1.80 22.51
CA ALA A 118 -28.41 -1.97 21.91
C ALA A 118 -29.19 -0.65 21.87
N ASP A 119 -30.08 -0.51 20.90
CA ASP A 119 -31.07 0.53 20.90
C ASP A 119 -32.20 0.14 21.85
N VAL A 120 -32.69 1.12 22.63
CA VAL A 120 -33.83 0.93 23.53
C VAL A 120 -35.04 1.59 22.93
N ASP A 121 -36.06 0.79 22.68
CA ASP A 121 -37.37 1.33 22.25
C ASP A 121 -38.12 1.88 23.47
N VAL A 122 -38.24 3.17 23.53
CA VAL A 122 -38.98 3.89 24.59
C VAL A 122 -40.43 4.23 24.18
N ARG A 123 -40.94 3.64 23.09
CA ARG A 123 -42.31 3.83 22.58
C ARG A 123 -42.72 5.30 22.47
N GLY A 124 -41.78 6.14 21.98
CA GLY A 124 -42.03 7.57 21.80
C GLY A 124 -41.98 8.42 23.07
N ALA A 125 -41.50 7.88 24.20
CA ALA A 125 -41.34 8.66 25.43
C ALA A 125 -40.38 9.85 25.21
N LEU A 126 -40.81 11.03 25.66
CA LEU A 126 -40.00 12.26 25.60
C LEU A 126 -39.04 12.30 26.78
N VAL A 127 -37.86 12.85 26.50
CA VAL A 127 -36.83 13.15 27.51
C VAL A 127 -37.00 14.61 27.94
N ARG A 128 -37.09 14.84 29.24
CA ARG A 128 -37.29 16.16 29.84
C ARG A 128 -36.32 16.36 31.01
N SER A 129 -35.90 17.60 31.24
CA SER A 129 -35.14 18.00 32.44
C SER A 129 -36.00 18.48 33.59
N VAL A 130 -37.30 18.74 33.35
CA VAL A 130 -38.27 19.26 34.31
C VAL A 130 -39.46 18.31 34.36
N PRO A 131 -40.07 18.07 35.57
CA PRO A 131 -41.17 17.13 35.71
C PRO A 131 -42.51 17.63 35.12
N ILE A 132 -42.60 18.90 34.71
CA ILE A 132 -43.82 19.52 34.24
C ILE A 132 -44.11 19.08 32.80
N ASN A 133 -45.34 18.57 32.58
CA ASN A 133 -45.80 18.21 31.26
C ASN A 133 -46.40 19.43 30.56
N ASP A 134 -45.54 20.37 30.17
CA ASP A 134 -45.94 21.55 29.39
C ASP A 134 -45.72 21.25 27.90
N PRO A 135 -46.79 21.14 27.10
CA PRO A 135 -46.67 20.91 25.65
C PRO A 135 -45.93 22.06 24.90
N LEU A 136 -45.87 23.23 25.53
CA LEU A 136 -45.18 24.42 24.98
C LEU A 136 -43.74 24.58 25.48
N ALA A 137 -43.34 23.76 26.46
CA ALA A 137 -41.96 23.80 26.96
C ALA A 137 -40.97 23.30 25.91
N ALA A 138 -40.12 24.19 25.48
CA ALA A 138 -39.05 23.91 24.48
C ALA A 138 -38.03 22.82 24.86
N GLY A 139 -38.20 22.15 26.01
CA GLY A 139 -37.26 21.18 26.58
C GLY A 139 -37.68 19.69 26.46
N ALA A 140 -38.79 19.38 25.85
CA ALA A 140 -39.22 17.98 25.63
C ALA A 140 -38.74 17.51 24.25
N THR A 141 -37.83 16.56 24.20
CA THR A 141 -37.21 16.12 22.94
C THR A 141 -37.20 14.59 22.85
N GLN A 142 -37.46 14.05 21.68
CA GLN A 142 -37.14 12.66 21.39
C GLN A 142 -35.62 12.51 21.21
N LEU A 143 -35.01 11.75 22.09
CA LEU A 143 -33.59 11.41 22.01
C LEU A 143 -33.44 9.91 21.80
N PRO A 144 -32.48 9.50 20.95
CA PRO A 144 -32.10 8.10 20.87
C PRO A 144 -31.63 7.58 22.22
N MET A 145 -32.07 6.38 22.58
CA MET A 145 -31.67 5.74 23.84
C MET A 145 -30.85 4.51 23.54
N LYS A 146 -29.73 4.42 24.20
CA LYS A 146 -28.78 3.31 24.04
C LYS A 146 -28.55 2.61 25.37
N ALA A 147 -28.70 1.29 25.38
CA ALA A 147 -28.27 0.45 26.48
C ALA A 147 -26.88 -0.06 26.18
N VAL A 148 -25.98 0.08 27.13
CA VAL A 148 -24.61 -0.39 26.95
C VAL A 148 -24.11 -1.13 28.19
N SER A 149 -23.21 -2.10 27.95
CA SER A 149 -22.43 -2.67 29.04
C SER A 149 -21.25 -1.72 29.40
N PRO A 150 -20.72 -1.76 30.61
CA PRO A 150 -19.67 -0.83 31.07
C PRO A 150 -18.41 -0.85 30.23
N GLY A 151 -18.06 -1.97 29.63
CA GLY A 151 -16.88 -2.12 28.80
C GLY A 151 -16.91 -1.34 27.49
N VAL A 152 -18.10 -0.93 27.03
CA VAL A 152 -18.26 -0.13 25.81
C VAL A 152 -17.47 1.18 25.90
N PHE A 153 -17.50 1.88 27.03
CA PHE A 153 -16.85 3.18 27.17
C PHE A 153 -15.33 3.11 26.87
N ARG A 154 -14.70 1.99 27.27
CA ARG A 154 -13.29 1.74 26.90
C ARG A 154 -13.15 1.36 25.42
N ALA A 155 -14.01 0.45 24.94
CA ALA A 155 -13.93 -0.05 23.57
C ALA A 155 -14.17 1.04 22.52
N VAL A 156 -14.96 2.08 22.84
CA VAL A 156 -15.21 3.23 21.95
C VAL A 156 -14.29 4.43 22.21
N HIS A 157 -13.34 4.33 23.14
CA HIS A 157 -12.48 5.43 23.60
C HIS A 157 -13.31 6.65 23.99
N ALA A 158 -14.27 6.46 24.92
CA ALA A 158 -15.13 7.51 25.37
C ALA A 158 -14.37 8.52 26.24
N GLU A 159 -14.47 9.80 25.88
CA GLU A 159 -13.94 10.92 26.63
C GLU A 159 -15.07 11.62 27.38
N LEU A 160 -14.86 11.91 28.66
CA LEU A 160 -15.84 12.59 29.51
C LEU A 160 -15.60 14.10 29.52
N SER A 161 -16.66 14.88 29.38
CA SER A 161 -16.69 16.31 29.65
C SER A 161 -16.89 16.60 31.12
N ALA A 162 -17.71 15.81 31.81
CA ALA A 162 -18.01 15.96 33.22
C ALA A 162 -18.49 14.65 33.84
N GLY A 163 -18.29 14.46 35.14
CA GLY A 163 -18.79 13.33 35.88
C GLY A 163 -18.04 12.00 35.67
N ARG A 164 -18.76 10.90 35.67
CA ARG A 164 -18.23 9.55 35.53
C ARG A 164 -19.16 8.65 34.71
N VAL A 165 -18.64 7.52 34.24
CA VAL A 165 -19.45 6.47 33.63
C VAL A 165 -19.99 5.49 34.70
N PHE A 166 -21.00 4.73 34.37
CA PHE A 166 -21.49 3.66 35.22
C PHE A 166 -20.63 2.39 35.09
N ASP A 167 -20.70 1.57 36.13
CA ASP A 167 -19.96 0.30 36.24
C ASP A 167 -20.90 -0.91 36.20
N ALA A 168 -20.31 -2.12 36.32
CA ALA A 168 -21.06 -3.36 36.38
C ALA A 168 -22.02 -3.45 37.60
N GLY A 169 -21.74 -2.71 38.68
CA GLY A 169 -22.62 -2.63 39.86
C GLY A 169 -23.94 -1.98 39.51
N HIS A 170 -23.90 -0.83 38.82
CA HIS A 170 -25.09 -0.12 38.36
C HIS A 170 -25.95 -1.00 37.43
N SER A 171 -25.28 -1.73 36.51
CA SER A 171 -26.00 -2.64 35.60
C SER A 171 -26.67 -3.79 36.34
N ARG A 172 -25.99 -4.44 37.31
CA ARG A 172 -26.54 -5.55 38.08
C ARG A 172 -27.74 -5.14 38.94
N ARG A 173 -27.67 -3.98 39.58
CA ARG A 173 -28.76 -3.44 40.41
C ARG A 173 -29.88 -2.83 39.57
N ALA A 174 -29.61 -2.61 38.24
CA ALA A 174 -30.47 -1.86 37.35
C ALA A 174 -30.77 -0.44 37.89
N ASP A 175 -29.71 0.25 38.31
CA ASP A 175 -29.82 1.59 38.85
C ASP A 175 -30.31 2.56 37.74
N ARG A 176 -31.18 3.50 38.13
CA ARG A 176 -31.70 4.54 37.23
C ARG A 176 -30.67 5.67 37.07
N VAL A 177 -29.53 5.36 36.49
CA VAL A 177 -28.49 6.30 36.15
C VAL A 177 -28.27 6.34 34.64
N VAL A 178 -27.90 7.49 34.13
CA VAL A 178 -27.59 7.69 32.70
C VAL A 178 -26.36 8.52 32.51
N VAL A 179 -25.74 8.32 31.34
CA VAL A 179 -24.69 9.18 30.79
C VAL A 179 -25.25 9.83 29.53
N LEU A 180 -25.08 11.12 29.36
CA LEU A 180 -25.53 11.84 28.18
C LEU A 180 -24.37 12.03 27.20
N GLY A 181 -24.65 11.84 25.91
CA GLY A 181 -23.76 12.37 24.89
C GLY A 181 -23.83 13.89 24.84
N VAL A 182 -22.75 14.56 24.45
CA VAL A 182 -22.67 16.03 24.45
C VAL A 182 -23.82 16.70 23.69
N ASN A 183 -24.26 16.11 22.59
CA ASN A 183 -25.38 16.65 21.80
C ASN A 183 -26.74 16.42 22.50
N ALA A 184 -26.91 15.28 23.17
CA ALA A 184 -28.09 15.00 23.98
C ALA A 184 -28.15 15.94 25.20
N ALA A 185 -27.01 16.13 25.89
CA ALA A 185 -26.89 17.04 27.04
C ALA A 185 -27.27 18.47 26.68
N ARG A 186 -26.79 18.99 25.53
CA ARG A 186 -27.19 20.32 25.02
C ARG A 186 -28.66 20.44 24.74
N ARG A 187 -29.30 19.42 24.14
CA ARG A 187 -30.75 19.42 23.83
C ARG A 187 -31.61 19.43 25.09
N VAL A 188 -31.16 18.77 26.16
CA VAL A 188 -31.91 18.72 27.45
C VAL A 188 -31.51 19.90 28.36
N GLY A 189 -30.51 20.71 27.99
CA GLY A 189 -30.05 21.87 28.77
C GLY A 189 -29.22 21.51 29.99
N ILE A 190 -28.56 20.33 30.02
CA ILE A 190 -27.69 19.88 31.12
C ILE A 190 -26.24 20.06 30.72
N SER A 191 -25.53 20.98 31.39
CA SER A 191 -24.11 21.24 31.15
C SER A 191 -23.19 20.78 32.30
N ARG A 192 -23.75 20.48 33.48
CA ARG A 192 -23.02 20.13 34.71
C ARG A 192 -23.65 18.92 35.38
N VAL A 193 -22.84 18.13 36.08
CA VAL A 193 -23.27 16.90 36.78
C VAL A 193 -22.99 16.94 38.29
N ASP A 194 -22.31 17.98 38.76
CA ASP A 194 -21.94 18.19 40.18
C ASP A 194 -23.16 18.28 41.12
N GLN A 195 -24.29 18.81 40.62
CA GLN A 195 -25.52 18.92 41.34
C GLN A 195 -26.48 17.74 41.20
N GLN A 196 -25.98 16.62 40.65
CA GLN A 196 -26.73 15.41 40.37
C GLN A 196 -28.04 15.69 39.59
N PRO A 197 -27.96 16.36 38.44
CA PRO A 197 -29.14 16.62 37.65
C PRO A 197 -29.83 15.33 37.24
N ALA A 198 -31.13 15.40 37.07
CA ALA A 198 -31.95 14.27 36.66
C ALA A 198 -32.70 14.59 35.37
N ILE A 199 -33.01 13.54 34.62
CA ILE A 199 -33.90 13.60 33.46
C ILE A 199 -35.08 12.69 33.67
N PHE A 200 -36.20 13.08 33.09
CA PHE A 200 -37.42 12.23 33.01
C PHE A 200 -37.44 11.57 31.64
N ILE A 201 -37.65 10.27 31.65
CA ILE A 201 -37.91 9.45 30.46
C ILE A 201 -39.33 8.91 30.62
N GLY A 202 -40.28 9.50 29.91
CA GLY A 202 -41.68 9.34 30.28
C GLY A 202 -41.94 9.88 31.70
N ASP A 203 -42.43 9.04 32.59
CA ASP A 203 -42.73 9.40 33.98
C ASP A 203 -41.66 8.93 34.98
N ARG A 204 -40.50 8.42 34.51
CA ARG A 204 -39.46 7.86 35.36
C ARG A 204 -38.25 8.78 35.41
N LEU A 205 -37.73 8.96 36.62
CA LEU A 205 -36.57 9.79 36.90
C LEU A 205 -35.28 8.96 36.74
N TYR A 206 -34.30 9.54 36.06
CA TYR A 206 -32.94 9.01 35.90
C TYR A 206 -31.92 10.08 36.26
N VAL A 207 -30.95 9.72 37.12
CA VAL A 207 -29.88 10.63 37.54
C VAL A 207 -28.79 10.65 36.46
N VAL A 208 -28.40 11.84 36.03
CA VAL A 208 -27.30 12.04 35.08
C VAL A 208 -25.99 12.04 35.85
N ILE A 209 -25.15 11.04 35.61
CA ILE A 209 -23.87 10.86 36.33
C ILE A 209 -22.66 11.27 35.50
N GLY A 210 -22.82 11.49 34.18
CA GLY A 210 -21.73 11.89 33.30
C GLY A 210 -22.19 12.44 31.98
N ILE A 211 -21.32 13.18 31.32
CA ILE A 211 -21.51 13.72 29.97
C ILE A 211 -20.29 13.33 29.13
N LEU A 212 -20.52 12.65 27.99
CA LEU A 212 -19.48 12.32 27.02
C LEU A 212 -19.14 13.55 26.18
N ALA A 213 -17.86 13.91 26.11
CA ALA A 213 -17.34 14.94 25.23
C ALA A 213 -17.12 14.40 23.80
N GLY A 214 -16.58 13.18 23.71
CA GLY A 214 -16.22 12.56 22.46
C GLY A 214 -16.19 11.05 22.55
N VAL A 215 -16.27 10.42 21.40
CA VAL A 215 -16.01 8.98 21.20
C VAL A 215 -15.28 8.81 19.88
N ARG A 216 -14.35 7.89 19.81
CA ARG A 216 -13.63 7.60 18.56
C ARG A 216 -14.38 6.58 17.68
N ARG A 217 -15.26 5.79 18.29
CA ARG A 217 -16.10 4.77 17.65
C ARG A 217 -17.53 4.98 18.09
N GLN A 218 -18.51 4.52 17.31
CA GLN A 218 -19.95 4.66 17.63
C GLN A 218 -20.40 6.12 17.87
N PRO A 219 -20.24 7.04 16.91
CA PRO A 219 -20.57 8.46 17.07
C PRO A 219 -22.04 8.72 17.42
N THR A 220 -22.91 7.74 17.20
CA THR A 220 -24.33 7.80 17.60
C THR A 220 -24.53 7.97 19.11
N LEU A 221 -23.54 7.59 19.93
CA LEU A 221 -23.58 7.78 21.38
C LEU A 221 -23.55 9.26 21.78
N LEU A 222 -22.97 10.15 20.95
CA LEU A 222 -22.92 11.57 21.26
C LEU A 222 -24.28 12.28 21.20
N GLY A 223 -25.23 11.71 20.48
CA GLY A 223 -26.62 12.22 20.41
C GLY A 223 -27.60 11.49 21.32
N ALA A 224 -27.17 10.51 22.08
CA ALA A 224 -28.03 9.58 22.80
C ALA A 224 -28.01 9.78 24.33
N VAL A 225 -29.07 9.29 24.95
CA VAL A 225 -29.13 8.98 26.38
C VAL A 225 -28.63 7.54 26.56
N ILE A 226 -27.60 7.34 27.36
CA ILE A 226 -26.91 6.07 27.52
C ILE A 226 -27.20 5.52 28.92
N MET A 227 -27.78 4.33 28.99
CA MET A 227 -28.14 3.68 30.27
C MET A 227 -27.48 2.31 30.42
N PRO A 228 -27.34 1.79 31.65
CA PRO A 228 -26.86 0.43 31.86
C PRO A 228 -27.82 -0.58 31.22
N GLU A 229 -27.28 -1.64 30.61
CA GLU A 229 -28.07 -2.70 29.99
C GLU A 229 -29.04 -3.40 30.99
N GLY A 230 -28.64 -3.53 32.24
CA GLY A 230 -29.52 -4.09 33.28
C GLY A 230 -30.74 -3.21 33.55
N THR A 231 -30.60 -1.89 33.49
CA THR A 231 -31.69 -0.93 33.61
C THR A 231 -32.63 -1.03 32.40
N ALA A 232 -32.06 -1.07 31.20
CA ALA A 232 -32.84 -1.21 29.96
C ALA A 232 -33.61 -2.55 29.93
N ARG A 233 -33.00 -3.61 30.38
CA ARG A 233 -33.66 -4.92 30.50
C ARG A 233 -34.85 -4.88 31.45
N ARG A 234 -34.69 -4.28 32.64
CA ARG A 234 -35.73 -4.24 33.66
C ARG A 234 -36.83 -3.26 33.33
N GLU A 235 -36.49 -2.08 32.87
CA GLU A 235 -37.44 -0.96 32.71
C GLU A 235 -38.13 -0.94 31.34
N PHE A 236 -37.43 -1.39 30.30
CA PHE A 236 -37.90 -1.30 28.91
C PHE A 236 -38.01 -2.67 28.22
N GLY A 237 -37.76 -3.77 28.95
CA GLY A 237 -37.90 -5.12 28.39
C GLY A 237 -36.91 -5.45 27.28
N LEU A 238 -35.71 -4.86 27.32
CA LEU A 238 -34.68 -5.15 26.31
C LEU A 238 -34.39 -6.65 26.30
N ALA A 239 -34.59 -7.31 25.15
CA ALA A 239 -34.51 -8.77 25.04
C ALA A 239 -33.05 -9.26 24.91
N SER A 240 -32.19 -8.52 24.23
CA SER A 240 -30.80 -8.86 24.02
C SER A 240 -29.97 -7.66 23.56
N PRO A 241 -28.65 -7.69 23.69
CA PRO A 241 -27.76 -6.76 23.01
C PRO A 241 -27.95 -6.84 21.50
N ALA A 242 -27.71 -5.71 20.81
CA ALA A 242 -27.80 -5.64 19.35
C ALA A 242 -26.48 -5.91 18.65
N LEU A 243 -25.38 -5.45 19.26
CA LEU A 243 -24.04 -5.64 18.77
C LEU A 243 -23.05 -5.71 19.94
N ALA A 244 -21.89 -6.29 19.68
CA ALA A 244 -20.73 -6.23 20.56
C ALA A 244 -19.61 -5.46 19.87
N GLN A 245 -19.12 -4.43 20.53
CA GLN A 245 -17.97 -3.63 20.13
C GLN A 245 -16.72 -4.19 20.78
N VAL A 246 -15.67 -4.45 20.01
CA VAL A 246 -14.44 -5.06 20.50
C VAL A 246 -13.24 -4.26 20.02
N GLU A 247 -12.40 -3.91 20.96
CA GLU A 247 -11.07 -3.37 20.69
C GLU A 247 -10.03 -4.46 20.86
N THR A 248 -9.17 -4.64 19.85
CA THR A 248 -8.12 -5.65 19.86
C THR A 248 -6.74 -5.02 19.91
N ARG A 249 -5.73 -5.82 20.22
CA ARG A 249 -4.33 -5.44 19.99
C ARG A 249 -4.06 -5.37 18.49
N ILE A 250 -3.13 -4.51 18.09
CA ILE A 250 -2.64 -4.43 16.71
C ILE A 250 -2.18 -5.82 16.25
N GLY A 251 -2.67 -6.26 15.09
CA GLY A 251 -2.37 -7.56 14.50
C GLY A 251 -3.21 -8.73 15.04
N ALA A 252 -4.11 -8.51 16.01
CA ALA A 252 -4.98 -9.55 16.55
C ALA A 252 -6.38 -9.59 15.89
N VAL A 253 -6.70 -8.65 15.03
CA VAL A 253 -8.04 -8.48 14.41
C VAL A 253 -8.50 -9.76 13.73
N ASP A 254 -7.71 -10.36 12.84
CA ASP A 254 -8.09 -11.56 12.10
C ASP A 254 -8.32 -12.77 13.00
N LEU A 255 -7.51 -12.89 14.06
CA LEU A 255 -7.66 -13.96 15.04
C LEU A 255 -8.97 -13.80 15.81
N ILE A 256 -9.22 -12.60 16.33
CA ILE A 256 -10.40 -12.28 17.11
C ILE A 256 -11.67 -12.30 16.24
N ALA A 257 -11.59 -11.84 15.00
CA ALA A 257 -12.71 -11.92 14.06
C ALA A 257 -13.19 -13.36 13.82
N ARG A 258 -12.27 -14.34 13.82
CA ARG A 258 -12.61 -15.76 13.73
C ARG A 258 -13.07 -16.36 15.05
N GLN A 259 -12.51 -15.93 16.18
CA GLN A 259 -12.80 -16.50 17.50
C GLN A 259 -14.05 -15.92 18.16
N ALA A 260 -14.37 -14.63 17.92
CA ALA A 260 -15.47 -13.95 18.57
C ALA A 260 -16.85 -14.61 18.30
N PRO A 261 -17.19 -15.01 17.06
CA PRO A 261 -18.45 -15.70 16.81
C PRO A 261 -18.55 -17.03 17.57
N VAL A 262 -17.46 -17.79 17.64
CA VAL A 262 -17.41 -19.07 18.35
C VAL A 262 -17.57 -18.86 19.87
N ALA A 263 -16.94 -17.83 20.43
CA ALA A 263 -17.06 -17.49 21.84
C ALA A 263 -18.47 -17.04 22.24
N LEU A 264 -19.16 -16.32 21.34
CA LEU A 264 -20.50 -15.78 21.59
C LEU A 264 -21.61 -16.79 21.29
N SER A 265 -21.49 -17.57 20.23
CA SER A 265 -22.44 -18.59 19.82
C SER A 265 -21.73 -19.87 19.38
N PRO A 266 -21.31 -20.74 20.34
CA PRO A 266 -20.60 -21.95 20.02
C PRO A 266 -21.38 -22.93 19.13
N SER A 267 -22.73 -22.96 19.29
CA SER A 267 -23.59 -23.85 18.52
C SER A 267 -23.70 -23.44 17.05
N ASP A 268 -23.79 -22.13 16.79
CA ASP A 268 -24.00 -21.58 15.44
C ASP A 268 -23.24 -20.28 15.21
N PRO A 269 -21.90 -20.34 15.07
CA PRO A 269 -21.08 -19.13 14.88
C PRO A 269 -21.43 -18.36 13.61
N LYS A 270 -21.94 -19.06 12.57
CA LYS A 270 -22.29 -18.47 11.25
C LYS A 270 -23.49 -17.52 11.31
N LEU A 271 -24.28 -17.57 12.38
CA LEU A 271 -25.39 -16.66 12.60
C LEU A 271 -24.96 -15.27 13.08
N LEU A 272 -23.68 -15.09 13.37
CA LEU A 272 -23.07 -13.83 13.73
C LEU A 272 -22.24 -13.29 12.56
N LYS A 273 -22.44 -12.01 12.24
CA LYS A 273 -21.66 -11.26 11.28
C LYS A 273 -20.59 -10.49 12.03
N VAL A 274 -19.35 -10.61 11.56
CA VAL A 274 -18.24 -9.82 12.06
C VAL A 274 -17.89 -8.75 11.02
N ALA A 275 -17.99 -7.50 11.43
CA ALA A 275 -17.45 -6.38 10.67
C ALA A 275 -16.11 -6.02 11.31
N ALA A 276 -15.04 -6.37 10.61
CA ALA A 276 -13.69 -5.93 10.91
C ALA A 276 -13.27 -4.93 9.83
N PRO A 277 -12.38 -3.99 10.12
CA PRO A 277 -11.78 -3.17 9.09
C PRO A 277 -11.17 -4.08 8.03
N PRO A 278 -11.27 -3.72 6.74
CA PRO A 278 -10.56 -4.45 5.70
C PRO A 278 -9.08 -4.48 6.04
N ASP A 279 -8.43 -5.64 5.86
CA ASP A 279 -7.00 -5.76 6.09
C ASP A 279 -6.30 -4.67 5.24
N PRO A 280 -5.56 -3.76 5.86
CA PRO A 280 -4.81 -2.75 5.12
C PRO A 280 -3.89 -3.38 4.05
N ARG A 281 -3.59 -4.68 4.17
CA ARG A 281 -2.80 -5.44 3.20
C ARG A 281 -3.59 -5.78 1.93
N GLU A 282 -4.90 -6.04 2.01
CA GLU A 282 -5.76 -6.34 0.85
C GLU A 282 -6.02 -5.08 0.03
N LEU A 283 -6.40 -3.97 0.65
CA LEU A 283 -6.57 -2.68 -0.02
C LEU A 283 -5.27 -2.18 -0.65
N ARG A 284 -4.11 -2.47 -0.01
CA ARG A 284 -2.78 -2.18 -0.57
C ARG A 284 -2.51 -3.00 -1.82
N GLY A 285 -2.96 -4.26 -1.86
CA GLY A 285 -2.72 -5.17 -2.98
C GLY A 285 -3.36 -4.64 -4.28
N GLU A 286 -4.59 -4.21 -4.25
CA GLU A 286 -5.32 -3.74 -5.43
C GLU A 286 -4.77 -2.40 -5.94
N VAL A 287 -4.68 -1.38 -5.10
CA VAL A 287 -4.15 -0.06 -5.49
C VAL A 287 -2.68 -0.15 -5.91
N LYS A 288 -1.89 -0.98 -5.23
CA LYS A 288 -0.48 -1.20 -5.58
C LYS A 288 -0.33 -1.89 -6.92
N ASN A 289 -1.17 -2.86 -7.25
CA ASN A 289 -1.11 -3.57 -8.52
C ASN A 289 -1.46 -2.66 -9.69
N ASP A 290 -2.50 -1.84 -9.58
CA ASP A 290 -2.92 -0.91 -10.63
C ASP A 290 -1.88 0.20 -10.86
N LEU A 291 -1.36 0.78 -9.79
CA LEU A 291 -0.28 1.77 -9.88
C LEU A 291 1.00 1.16 -10.44
N ASN A 292 1.40 -0.05 -10.00
CA ASN A 292 2.58 -0.72 -10.53
C ASN A 292 2.43 -1.03 -12.03
N ALA A 293 1.25 -1.44 -12.49
CA ALA A 293 0.99 -1.68 -13.92
C ALA A 293 1.16 -0.41 -14.75
N LEU A 294 0.58 0.72 -14.31
CA LEU A 294 0.72 2.03 -14.94
C LEU A 294 2.20 2.47 -15.01
N PHE A 295 2.91 2.27 -13.93
CA PHE A 295 4.30 2.68 -13.81
C PHE A 295 5.26 1.79 -14.60
N LEU A 296 5.02 0.50 -14.66
CA LEU A 296 5.75 -0.42 -15.53
C LEU A 296 5.51 -0.08 -16.99
N LEU A 297 4.31 0.31 -17.37
CA LEU A 297 3.98 0.74 -18.72
C LEU A 297 4.71 2.04 -19.07
N LEU A 298 4.67 3.05 -18.21
CA LEU A 298 5.37 4.32 -18.42
C LEU A 298 6.90 4.13 -18.45
N GLY A 299 7.44 3.36 -17.51
CA GLY A 299 8.85 2.98 -17.47
C GLY A 299 9.26 2.20 -18.72
N GLY A 300 8.42 1.25 -19.17
CA GLY A 300 8.63 0.48 -20.39
C GLY A 300 8.67 1.36 -21.65
N VAL A 301 7.76 2.30 -21.80
CA VAL A 301 7.77 3.28 -22.91
C VAL A 301 9.02 4.14 -22.87
N SER A 302 9.42 4.64 -21.71
CA SER A 302 10.64 5.43 -21.55
C SER A 302 11.90 4.64 -21.89
N LEU A 303 11.97 3.37 -21.48
CA LEU A 303 13.06 2.46 -21.82
C LEU A 303 13.11 2.17 -23.33
N LEU A 304 11.95 2.03 -23.97
CA LEU A 304 11.83 1.82 -25.41
C LEU A 304 12.35 3.04 -26.19
N VAL A 305 12.04 4.25 -25.76
CA VAL A 305 12.57 5.49 -26.34
C VAL A 305 14.09 5.53 -26.18
N GLY A 306 14.62 5.18 -25.00
CA GLY A 306 16.06 5.06 -24.74
C GLY A 306 16.72 4.01 -25.64
N ALA A 307 16.09 2.86 -25.82
CA ALA A 307 16.55 1.79 -26.69
C ALA A 307 16.67 2.23 -28.16
N ILE A 308 15.66 2.92 -28.68
CA ILE A 308 15.66 3.50 -30.04
C ILE A 308 16.79 4.53 -30.17
N GLY A 309 17.01 5.35 -29.15
CA GLY A 309 18.10 6.30 -29.10
C GLY A 309 19.47 5.64 -29.23
N ILE A 310 19.73 4.57 -28.46
CA ILE A 310 20.98 3.79 -28.56
C ILE A 310 21.12 3.16 -29.94
N ALA A 311 20.07 2.52 -30.45
CA ALA A 311 20.10 1.89 -31.78
C ALA A 311 20.42 2.90 -32.89
N ASN A 312 19.78 4.07 -32.87
CA ASN A 312 19.98 5.12 -33.87
C ASN A 312 21.42 5.67 -33.83
N VAL A 313 21.93 5.99 -32.64
CA VAL A 313 23.28 6.52 -32.50
C VAL A 313 24.33 5.48 -32.87
N THR A 314 24.15 4.22 -32.49
CA THR A 314 25.04 3.14 -32.86
C THR A 314 25.03 2.93 -34.39
N LEU A 315 23.88 3.03 -35.04
CA LEU A 315 23.75 2.92 -36.48
C LEU A 315 24.48 4.07 -37.21
N VAL A 316 24.33 5.30 -36.73
CA VAL A 316 25.04 6.45 -37.28
C VAL A 316 26.57 6.29 -37.09
N SER A 317 26.98 5.79 -35.93
CA SER A 317 28.42 5.49 -35.65
C SER A 317 28.98 4.44 -36.62
N VAL A 318 28.18 3.42 -36.95
CA VAL A 318 28.58 2.42 -37.98
C VAL A 318 28.76 3.10 -39.34
N LEU A 319 27.79 3.95 -39.75
CA LEU A 319 27.86 4.64 -41.06
C LEU A 319 29.05 5.59 -41.19
N GLU A 320 29.41 6.28 -40.11
CA GLU A 320 30.57 7.19 -40.08
C GLU A 320 31.92 6.45 -40.11
N ARG A 321 31.95 5.19 -39.64
CA ARG A 321 33.16 4.38 -39.57
C ARG A 321 33.21 3.28 -40.64
N VAL A 322 32.41 3.38 -41.73
CA VAL A 322 32.34 2.36 -42.79
C VAL A 322 33.73 2.08 -43.39
N GLY A 323 34.53 3.12 -43.69
CA GLY A 323 35.90 2.96 -44.25
C GLY A 323 36.85 2.25 -43.28
N GLU A 324 36.78 2.57 -41.99
CA GLU A 324 37.59 1.93 -40.94
C GLU A 324 37.22 0.44 -40.77
N ILE A 325 35.90 0.15 -40.73
CA ILE A 325 35.38 -1.23 -40.67
C ILE A 325 35.82 -2.02 -41.89
N GLY A 326 35.75 -1.41 -43.10
CA GLY A 326 36.17 -2.02 -44.35
C GLY A 326 37.67 -2.37 -44.36
N LEU A 327 38.53 -1.45 -43.88
CA LEU A 327 39.96 -1.68 -43.73
C LEU A 327 40.29 -2.82 -42.75
N ARG A 328 39.66 -2.84 -41.58
CA ARG A 328 39.83 -3.92 -40.60
C ARG A 328 39.41 -5.28 -41.17
N ARG A 329 38.31 -5.33 -41.90
CA ARG A 329 37.83 -6.54 -42.57
C ARG A 329 38.77 -6.98 -43.71
N ALA A 330 39.32 -6.06 -44.48
CA ALA A 330 40.32 -6.36 -45.51
C ALA A 330 41.63 -6.92 -44.93
N LEU A 331 42.00 -6.47 -43.73
CA LEU A 331 43.14 -6.98 -42.96
C LEU A 331 42.86 -8.31 -42.25
N GLY A 332 41.62 -8.88 -42.36
CA GLY A 332 41.28 -10.22 -41.84
C GLY A 332 40.45 -10.25 -40.58
N ALA A 333 39.94 -9.09 -40.11
CA ALA A 333 39.02 -9.10 -38.97
C ALA A 333 37.70 -9.87 -39.25
N GLY A 334 37.40 -10.83 -38.39
CA GLY A 334 36.17 -11.63 -38.52
C GLY A 334 34.89 -10.80 -38.24
N ARG A 335 33.76 -11.21 -38.85
CA ARG A 335 32.45 -10.59 -38.63
C ARG A 335 32.08 -10.50 -37.13
N GLN A 336 32.39 -11.55 -36.34
CA GLN A 336 32.12 -11.58 -34.91
C GLN A 336 32.90 -10.56 -34.11
N HIS A 337 34.11 -10.20 -34.51
CA HIS A 337 34.92 -9.17 -33.83
C HIS A 337 34.28 -7.79 -34.03
N ILE A 338 33.86 -7.46 -35.27
CA ILE A 338 33.20 -6.19 -35.56
C ILE A 338 31.84 -6.10 -34.82
N ALA A 339 31.01 -7.16 -34.89
CA ALA A 339 29.74 -7.19 -34.14
C ALA A 339 29.99 -7.02 -32.63
N GLY A 340 30.96 -7.75 -32.07
CA GLY A 340 31.30 -7.70 -30.65
C GLY A 340 31.70 -6.30 -30.17
N GLN A 341 32.46 -5.55 -31.00
CA GLN A 341 32.88 -4.18 -30.70
C GLN A 341 31.66 -3.24 -30.55
N PHE A 342 30.70 -3.23 -31.49
CA PHE A 342 29.52 -2.39 -31.43
C PHE A 342 28.54 -2.83 -30.35
N LEU A 343 28.39 -4.14 -30.10
CA LEU A 343 27.61 -4.66 -28.99
C LEU A 343 28.18 -4.22 -27.64
N PHE A 344 29.50 -4.26 -27.48
CA PHE A 344 30.13 -3.79 -26.26
C PHE A 344 29.92 -2.28 -26.05
N GLU A 345 30.08 -1.47 -27.11
CA GLU A 345 29.88 -0.02 -27.09
C GLU A 345 28.45 0.35 -26.68
N SER A 346 27.45 -0.28 -27.29
CA SER A 346 26.03 -0.05 -26.94
C SER A 346 25.67 -0.54 -25.53
N THR A 347 26.21 -1.67 -25.10
CA THR A 347 26.04 -2.21 -23.74
C THR A 347 26.65 -1.27 -22.69
N ALA A 348 27.82 -0.72 -22.97
CA ALA A 348 28.50 0.24 -22.08
C ALA A 348 27.71 1.54 -21.97
N MET A 349 27.13 2.05 -23.08
CA MET A 349 26.23 3.21 -23.05
C MET A 349 24.97 2.93 -22.21
N GLY A 350 24.34 1.76 -22.38
CA GLY A 350 23.19 1.33 -21.60
C GLY A 350 23.51 1.19 -20.12
N LEU A 351 24.66 0.61 -19.77
CA LEU A 351 25.15 0.47 -18.41
C LEU A 351 25.37 1.84 -17.74
N ALA A 352 26.05 2.76 -18.43
CA ALA A 352 26.30 4.11 -17.95
C ALA A 352 24.97 4.85 -17.71
N GLY A 353 24.03 4.76 -18.67
CA GLY A 353 22.68 5.29 -18.54
C GLY A 353 21.92 4.70 -17.35
N GLY A 354 22.06 3.39 -17.13
CA GLY A 354 21.48 2.69 -16.00
C GLY A 354 22.02 3.15 -14.64
N VAL A 355 23.35 3.33 -14.52
CA VAL A 355 23.98 3.82 -13.27
C VAL A 355 23.56 5.25 -12.97
N ILE A 356 23.67 6.14 -13.95
CA ILE A 356 23.28 7.56 -13.79
C ILE A 356 21.78 7.67 -13.53
N GLY A 357 20.95 6.91 -14.27
CA GLY A 357 19.52 6.88 -14.10
C GLY A 357 19.09 6.37 -12.73
N ALA A 358 19.71 5.28 -12.23
CA ALA A 358 19.47 4.78 -10.89
C ALA A 358 19.80 5.80 -9.81
N SER A 359 20.94 6.49 -9.95
CA SER A 359 21.37 7.54 -9.04
C SER A 359 20.40 8.73 -9.06
N ALA A 360 20.03 9.21 -10.25
CA ALA A 360 19.06 10.30 -10.42
C ALA A 360 17.69 9.93 -9.86
N GLY A 361 17.19 8.73 -10.16
CA GLY A 361 15.92 8.23 -9.62
C GLY A 361 15.91 8.15 -8.10
N THR A 362 17.02 7.67 -7.50
CA THR A 362 17.18 7.63 -6.04
C THR A 362 17.20 9.04 -5.44
N LEU A 363 17.89 9.98 -6.07
CA LEU A 363 17.88 11.39 -5.63
C LEU A 363 16.49 12.00 -5.67
N VAL A 364 15.69 11.72 -6.71
CA VAL A 364 14.29 12.16 -6.80
C VAL A 364 13.46 11.59 -5.65
N ILE A 365 13.61 10.29 -5.32
CA ILE A 365 12.90 9.67 -4.19
C ILE A 365 13.25 10.39 -2.87
N VAL A 366 14.54 10.64 -2.62
CA VAL A 366 14.99 11.33 -1.40
C VAL A 366 14.48 12.76 -1.36
N ALA A 367 14.57 13.51 -2.47
CA ALA A 367 14.12 14.90 -2.54
C ALA A 367 12.61 15.03 -2.30
N VAL A 368 11.79 14.19 -2.95
CA VAL A 368 10.32 14.20 -2.77
C VAL A 368 9.95 13.76 -1.35
N SER A 369 10.64 12.76 -0.80
CA SER A 369 10.40 12.31 0.57
C SER A 369 10.76 13.39 1.60
N ALA A 370 11.86 14.10 1.42
CA ALA A 370 12.27 15.20 2.28
C ALA A 370 11.28 16.37 2.21
N ALA A 371 10.81 16.73 1.00
CA ALA A 371 9.84 17.82 0.82
C ALA A 371 8.48 17.53 1.49
N ASN A 372 8.09 16.24 1.58
CA ASN A 372 6.82 15.82 2.16
C ASN A 372 6.98 15.26 3.59
N THR A 373 8.15 15.34 4.20
CA THR A 373 8.45 14.76 5.53
C THR A 373 8.18 13.25 5.61
N TRP A 374 8.33 12.54 4.49
CA TRP A 374 8.14 11.10 4.40
C TRP A 374 9.45 10.36 4.70
N THR A 375 9.34 9.15 5.25
CA THR A 375 10.49 8.25 5.40
C THR A 375 10.72 7.52 4.08
N PRO A 376 11.83 7.77 3.34
CA PRO A 376 12.06 7.10 2.07
C PRO A 376 12.28 5.60 2.28
N VAL A 377 11.55 4.79 1.53
CA VAL A 377 11.69 3.33 1.53
C VAL A 377 12.04 2.86 0.13
N LEU A 378 13.26 2.38 -0.02
CA LEU A 378 13.78 1.88 -1.29
C LEU A 378 14.29 0.45 -1.10
N ASP A 379 13.85 -0.48 -1.96
CA ASP A 379 14.44 -1.81 -2.00
C ASP A 379 15.84 -1.74 -2.59
N PRO A 380 16.88 -2.25 -1.92
CA PRO A 380 18.25 -2.20 -2.41
C PRO A 380 18.44 -2.84 -3.80
N TRP A 381 17.60 -3.82 -4.13
CA TRP A 381 17.64 -4.51 -5.42
C TRP A 381 17.23 -3.65 -6.61
N VAL A 382 16.42 -2.60 -6.41
CA VAL A 382 15.97 -1.70 -7.47
C VAL A 382 17.14 -0.88 -8.03
N PRO A 383 17.88 -0.08 -7.24
CA PRO A 383 19.01 0.67 -7.75
C PRO A 383 20.19 -0.21 -8.16
N LEU A 384 20.37 -1.40 -7.56
CA LEU A 384 21.43 -2.34 -7.95
C LEU A 384 21.11 -3.09 -9.25
N GLY A 385 19.84 -3.37 -9.52
CA GLY A 385 19.39 -4.03 -10.75
C GLY A 385 19.25 -3.09 -11.94
N ALA A 386 19.05 -1.80 -11.69
CA ALA A 386 18.85 -0.79 -12.75
C ALA A 386 20.03 -0.67 -13.74
N PRO A 387 21.31 -0.70 -13.33
CA PRO A 387 22.43 -0.76 -14.25
C PRO A 387 22.44 -1.99 -15.17
N LEU A 388 22.07 -3.15 -14.63
CA LEU A 388 21.97 -4.40 -15.40
C LEU A 388 20.84 -4.32 -16.43
N LEU A 389 19.71 -3.72 -16.06
CA LEU A 389 18.61 -3.47 -16.98
C LEU A 389 19.06 -2.51 -18.10
N GLY A 390 19.77 -1.44 -17.78
CA GLY A 390 20.35 -0.53 -18.75
C GLY A 390 21.32 -1.23 -19.71
N ALA A 391 22.21 -2.07 -19.18
CA ALA A 391 23.14 -2.87 -19.99
C ALA A 391 22.41 -3.84 -20.93
N LEU A 392 21.34 -4.50 -20.45
CA LEU A 392 20.52 -5.40 -21.28
C LEU A 392 19.83 -4.64 -22.42
N ILE A 393 19.30 -3.46 -22.14
CA ILE A 393 18.69 -2.59 -23.16
C ILE A 393 19.72 -2.16 -24.19
N GLY A 394 20.91 -1.74 -23.74
CA GLY A 394 22.02 -1.40 -24.62
C GLY A 394 22.44 -2.57 -25.54
N LEU A 395 22.50 -3.78 -24.97
CA LEU A 395 22.81 -5.00 -25.72
C LEU A 395 21.74 -5.28 -26.79
N LEU A 396 20.47 -5.27 -26.41
CA LEU A 396 19.35 -5.54 -27.33
C LEU A 396 19.28 -4.50 -28.45
N SER A 397 19.39 -3.22 -28.09
CA SER A 397 19.32 -2.10 -29.04
C SER A 397 20.49 -2.05 -30.00
N GLY A 398 21.68 -2.44 -29.52
CA GLY A 398 22.90 -2.51 -30.32
C GLY A 398 22.98 -3.71 -31.27
N THR A 399 22.11 -4.73 -31.08
CA THR A 399 22.18 -5.96 -31.89
C THR A 399 21.99 -5.71 -33.38
N TYR A 400 20.96 -4.93 -33.76
CA TYR A 400 20.72 -4.64 -35.18
C TYR A 400 21.85 -3.83 -35.83
N PRO A 401 22.32 -2.70 -35.27
CA PRO A 401 23.46 -1.98 -35.82
C PRO A 401 24.76 -2.81 -35.89
N ALA A 402 25.04 -3.61 -34.88
CA ALA A 402 26.21 -4.47 -34.81
C ALA A 402 26.22 -5.53 -35.93
N LEU A 403 25.08 -6.18 -36.17
CA LEU A 403 24.91 -7.14 -37.25
C LEU A 403 25.09 -6.47 -38.62
N ARG A 404 24.54 -5.26 -38.80
CA ARG A 404 24.70 -4.48 -40.03
C ARG A 404 26.17 -4.10 -40.26
N ALA A 405 26.91 -3.67 -39.24
CA ALA A 405 28.32 -3.40 -39.32
C ALA A 405 29.14 -4.63 -39.73
N ALA A 406 28.81 -5.79 -39.15
CA ALA A 406 29.46 -7.07 -39.46
C ALA A 406 29.16 -7.58 -40.89
N ALA A 407 28.07 -7.16 -41.50
CA ALA A 407 27.70 -7.54 -42.86
C ALA A 407 28.36 -6.71 -43.98
N LEU A 408 28.96 -5.57 -43.65
CA LEU A 408 29.63 -4.70 -44.61
C LEU A 408 30.73 -5.45 -45.40
N GLU A 409 30.70 -5.33 -46.75
CA GLU A 409 31.72 -5.94 -47.62
C GLU A 409 32.95 -5.02 -47.73
N PRO A 410 34.19 -5.56 -47.59
CA PRO A 410 35.41 -4.75 -47.61
C PRO A 410 35.55 -3.88 -48.89
N VAL A 411 35.16 -4.44 -50.04
CA VAL A 411 35.25 -3.73 -51.34
C VAL A 411 34.31 -2.54 -51.43
N GLU A 412 33.06 -2.68 -50.99
CA GLU A 412 32.07 -1.61 -50.98
C GLU A 412 32.43 -0.53 -49.95
N ALA A 413 32.89 -0.95 -48.77
CA ALA A 413 33.28 -0.05 -47.71
C ALA A 413 34.44 0.88 -48.08
N LEU A 414 35.43 0.38 -48.84
CA LEU A 414 36.57 1.17 -49.33
C LEU A 414 36.23 2.12 -50.49
N ARG A 415 35.19 1.79 -51.29
CA ARG A 415 34.71 2.66 -52.36
C ARG A 415 33.81 3.81 -51.86
N ALA A 416 33.13 3.59 -50.75
CA ALA A 416 32.26 4.62 -50.14
C ALA A 416 33.07 5.68 -49.33
N GLY A 417 34.35 5.46 -49.07
CA GLY A 417 35.24 6.36 -48.32
C GLY A 417 36.13 7.26 -49.20
N THR A 418 36.03 7.16 -50.51
CA THR A 418 36.63 8.08 -51.52
C THR A 418 35.56 8.98 -52.10
#